data_3511ac73e31e7e42a6e9d560a0e3260f
#
_entry.id   3511ac73e31e7e42a6e9d560a0e3260f
#
_cell.length_a   1.000
_cell.length_b   1.000
_cell.length_c   1.000
_cell.angle_alpha   90.00
_cell.angle_beta   90.00
_cell.angle_gamma   90.00
#
_symmetry.space_group_name_H-M   'P 1'
#
loop_
_entity.id
_entity.type
_entity.pdbx_description
1 polymer ?
#
loop_
_entity_poly.entity_id
_entity_poly.type
_entity_poly.pdbx_seq_one_letter_code
_entity_poly.pdbx_strand_id
1 'polypeptide(L)'
;MKKINLHTSFLLCTLCVLLSLASCKLETSNNGQLDGFWKLTRVDTLATGGVLDLSEQGIFWSVQMNLLSVEDKYQDDARPILFRFDHSGGKLTLSEPRESYQYTGDKDVEDIKKLQPFGINQLKETFTVETLNSSHLYLSTPTLRLSFTRF
;
A
#
# COMPACT_ATOMS: atom_id res chain seq x y z
N MET A 1 -7.83 59.50 11.62
CA MET A 1 -7.30 58.16 11.95
C MET A 1 -8.28 57.49 12.91
N LYS A 2 -9.01 56.42 12.47
CA LYS A 2 -9.91 55.64 13.35
C LYS A 2 -9.07 54.81 14.31
N LYS A 3 -9.18 55.06 15.62
CA LYS A 3 -8.56 54.21 16.66
C LYS A 3 -9.24 52.85 16.60
N ILE A 4 -8.51 51.83 16.15
CA ILE A 4 -8.96 50.44 16.24
C ILE A 4 -8.96 50.07 17.72
N ASN A 5 -10.12 49.74 18.27
CA ASN A 5 -10.25 49.39 19.68
C ASN A 5 -9.48 48.10 19.95
N LEU A 6 -8.69 48.06 21.03
CA LEU A 6 -7.88 46.91 21.43
C LEU A 6 -8.70 45.61 21.50
N HIS A 7 -9.97 45.70 21.92
CA HIS A 7 -10.90 44.57 21.96
C HIS A 7 -11.23 44.01 20.56
N THR A 8 -11.38 44.88 19.56
CA THR A 8 -11.67 44.46 18.18
C THR A 8 -10.46 43.75 17.54
N SER A 9 -9.25 44.25 17.85
CA SER A 9 -8.00 43.61 17.38
C SER A 9 -7.80 42.26 18.04
N PHE A 10 -8.08 42.12 19.33
CA PHE A 10 -7.98 40.84 20.05
C PHE A 10 -8.99 39.84 19.52
N LEU A 11 -10.25 40.26 19.29
CA LEU A 11 -11.29 39.39 18.72
C LEU A 11 -10.93 38.87 17.31
N LEU A 12 -10.34 39.73 16.49
CA LEU A 12 -9.89 39.37 15.14
C LEU A 12 -8.74 38.36 15.16
N CYS A 13 -7.76 38.56 16.05
CA CYS A 13 -6.65 37.58 16.23
C CYS A 13 -7.16 36.24 16.73
N THR A 14 -8.10 36.18 17.66
CA THR A 14 -8.68 34.93 18.17
C THR A 14 -9.44 34.20 17.08
N LEU A 15 -10.20 34.94 16.24
CA LEU A 15 -10.91 34.35 15.10
C LEU A 15 -9.96 33.76 14.06
N CYS A 16 -8.83 34.42 13.76
CA CYS A 16 -7.82 33.91 12.82
C CYS A 16 -7.16 32.63 13.34
N VAL A 17 -6.88 32.53 14.65
CA VAL A 17 -6.31 31.33 15.27
C VAL A 17 -7.29 30.15 15.24
N LEU A 18 -8.58 30.40 15.47
CA LEU A 18 -9.61 29.37 15.37
C LEU A 18 -9.82 28.84 13.94
N LEU A 19 -9.69 29.71 12.94
CA LEU A 19 -9.80 29.31 11.53
C LEU A 19 -8.58 28.51 11.03
N SER A 20 -7.39 28.73 11.59
CA SER A 20 -6.19 27.99 11.23
C SER A 20 -6.18 26.54 11.77
N LEU A 21 -6.94 26.25 12.82
CA LEU A 21 -7.06 24.90 13.38
C LEU A 21 -8.03 24.00 12.61
N ALA A 22 -8.87 24.56 11.74
CA ALA A 22 -9.86 23.82 10.96
C ALA A 22 -9.34 23.31 9.60
N SER A 23 -8.08 23.59 9.23
CA SER A 23 -7.57 23.39 7.87
C SER A 23 -6.80 22.09 7.64
N CYS A 24 -6.54 21.26 8.65
CA CYS A 24 -5.92 19.95 8.43
C CYS A 24 -6.98 18.84 8.43
N LYS A 25 -7.57 18.56 7.27
CA LYS A 25 -8.13 17.23 7.04
C LYS A 25 -6.97 16.27 6.92
N LEU A 26 -6.65 15.53 7.98
CA LEU A 26 -5.79 14.36 7.89
C LEU A 26 -6.54 13.37 6.99
N GLU A 27 -6.02 13.13 5.79
CA GLU A 27 -6.51 12.00 4.99
C GLU A 27 -6.13 10.72 5.72
N THR A 28 -7.11 10.08 6.33
CA THR A 28 -6.95 8.78 6.97
C THR A 28 -7.24 7.70 5.94
N SER A 29 -6.40 6.67 5.90
CA SER A 29 -6.66 5.50 5.10
C SER A 29 -7.89 4.75 5.61
N ASN A 30 -8.73 4.25 4.69
CA ASN A 30 -9.95 3.50 5.00
C ASN A 30 -9.80 1.99 4.78
N ASN A 31 -8.56 1.48 4.62
CA ASN A 31 -8.31 0.07 4.29
C ASN A 31 -8.34 -0.86 5.52
N GLY A 32 -8.58 -0.30 6.70
CA GLY A 32 -8.66 -1.06 7.95
C GLY A 32 -7.38 -1.85 8.24
N GLN A 33 -7.52 -3.15 8.46
CA GLN A 33 -6.38 -4.02 8.79
C GLN A 33 -5.44 -4.26 7.61
N LEU A 34 -5.83 -3.93 6.36
CA LEU A 34 -4.98 -4.10 5.19
C LEU A 34 -3.82 -3.07 5.18
N ASP A 35 -4.01 -1.88 5.76
CA ASP A 35 -2.96 -0.88 5.86
C ASP A 35 -1.73 -1.38 6.61
N GLY A 36 -0.55 -1.05 6.13
CA GLY A 36 0.72 -1.34 6.78
C GLY A 36 1.70 -2.12 5.91
N PHE A 37 2.69 -2.71 6.56
CA PHE A 37 3.75 -3.49 5.92
C PHE A 37 3.51 -4.99 6.12
N TRP A 38 3.54 -5.72 5.02
CA TRP A 38 3.32 -7.15 4.95
C TRP A 38 4.53 -7.83 4.34
N LYS A 39 5.27 -8.62 5.12
CA LYS A 39 6.37 -9.43 4.63
C LYS A 39 5.83 -10.70 3.99
N LEU A 40 6.11 -10.94 2.71
CA LEU A 40 5.81 -12.20 2.04
C LEU A 40 6.76 -13.27 2.56
N THR A 41 6.21 -14.27 3.23
CA THR A 41 7.02 -15.33 3.88
C THR A 41 6.95 -16.66 3.15
N ARG A 42 5.89 -16.89 2.36
CA ARG A 42 5.69 -18.17 1.70
C ARG A 42 4.76 -18.04 0.49
N VAL A 43 5.08 -18.82 -0.55
CA VAL A 43 4.22 -19.03 -1.71
C VAL A 43 4.00 -20.52 -1.91
N ASP A 44 2.74 -20.94 -1.94
CA ASP A 44 2.34 -22.32 -2.25
C ASP A 44 1.78 -22.39 -3.67
N THR A 45 2.23 -23.37 -4.46
CA THR A 45 1.65 -23.69 -5.77
C THR A 45 0.55 -24.74 -5.57
N LEU A 46 -0.71 -24.35 -5.74
CA LEU A 46 -1.87 -25.15 -5.38
C LEU A 46 -2.02 -26.41 -6.24
N ALA A 47 -1.61 -26.36 -7.51
CA ALA A 47 -1.75 -27.50 -8.43
C ALA A 47 -0.74 -28.64 -8.15
N THR A 48 0.46 -28.31 -7.66
CA THR A 48 1.56 -29.27 -7.48
C THR A 48 1.91 -29.52 -6.02
N GLY A 49 1.40 -28.71 -5.11
CA GLY A 49 1.79 -28.70 -3.70
C GLY A 49 3.21 -28.16 -3.48
N GLY A 50 3.81 -27.52 -4.48
CA GLY A 50 5.12 -26.87 -4.35
C GLY A 50 5.08 -25.75 -3.33
N VAL A 51 6.13 -25.64 -2.52
CA VAL A 51 6.28 -24.61 -1.48
C VAL A 51 7.57 -23.87 -1.72
N LEU A 52 7.47 -22.52 -1.77
CA LEU A 52 8.60 -21.62 -1.79
C LEU A 52 8.63 -20.86 -0.46
N ASP A 53 9.65 -21.13 0.36
CA ASP A 53 9.91 -20.39 1.59
C ASP A 53 10.66 -19.10 1.26
N LEU A 54 10.09 -17.96 1.65
CA LEU A 54 10.62 -16.61 1.44
C LEU A 54 10.88 -15.89 2.76
N SER A 55 10.86 -16.61 3.88
CA SER A 55 11.01 -16.01 5.22
C SER A 55 12.31 -15.22 5.39
N GLU A 56 13.39 -15.64 4.71
CA GLU A 56 14.69 -14.97 4.72
C GLU A 56 14.85 -13.90 3.62
N GLN A 57 13.87 -13.76 2.73
CA GLN A 57 13.89 -12.74 1.67
C GLN A 57 13.32 -11.41 2.16
N GLY A 58 13.69 -10.32 1.48
CA GLY A 58 13.24 -8.96 1.79
C GLY A 58 11.98 -8.53 1.04
N ILE A 59 11.07 -9.44 0.73
CA ILE A 59 9.91 -9.14 -0.10
C ILE A 59 8.78 -8.58 0.75
N PHE A 60 8.44 -7.33 0.47
CA PHE A 60 7.40 -6.61 1.19
C PHE A 60 6.32 -6.07 0.27
N TRP A 61 5.09 -6.13 0.77
CA TRP A 61 3.95 -5.37 0.25
C TRP A 61 3.57 -4.32 1.28
N SER A 62 3.46 -3.07 0.88
CA SER A 62 3.00 -1.99 1.74
C SER A 62 1.72 -1.38 1.20
N VAL A 63 0.76 -1.16 2.09
CA VAL A 63 -0.55 -0.60 1.74
C VAL A 63 -0.74 0.68 2.52
N GLN A 64 -1.01 1.76 1.80
CA GLN A 64 -1.30 3.05 2.39
C GLN A 64 -2.23 3.85 1.47
N MET A 65 -3.31 4.38 2.03
CA MET A 65 -4.32 5.15 1.27
C MET A 65 -4.88 4.34 0.09
N ASN A 66 -4.61 4.77 -1.14
CA ASN A 66 -5.09 4.15 -2.38
C ASN A 66 -3.96 3.52 -3.21
N LEU A 67 -2.80 3.30 -2.60
CA LEU A 67 -1.63 2.70 -3.22
C LEU A 67 -1.19 1.44 -2.47
N LEU A 68 -0.81 0.44 -3.25
CA LEU A 68 -0.09 -0.73 -2.79
C LEU A 68 1.27 -0.73 -3.48
N SER A 69 2.33 -0.92 -2.70
CA SER A 69 3.71 -1.00 -3.20
C SER A 69 4.26 -2.38 -2.92
N VAL A 70 4.99 -2.96 -3.87
CA VAL A 70 5.78 -4.18 -3.67
C VAL A 70 7.24 -3.90 -3.91
N GLU A 71 8.11 -4.47 -3.08
CA GLU A 71 9.54 -4.16 -3.09
C GLU A 71 10.35 -5.31 -2.48
N ASP A 72 11.55 -5.56 -3.00
CA ASP A 72 12.57 -6.37 -2.32
C ASP A 72 13.54 -5.44 -1.60
N LYS A 73 13.41 -5.37 -0.28
CA LYS A 73 14.22 -4.50 0.59
C LYS A 73 15.68 -4.94 0.74
N TYR A 74 16.01 -6.16 0.31
CA TYR A 74 17.38 -6.70 0.44
C TYR A 74 18.18 -6.57 -0.85
N GLN A 75 17.60 -6.00 -1.92
CA GLN A 75 18.29 -5.66 -3.14
C GLN A 75 18.60 -4.17 -3.19
N ASP A 76 19.88 -3.80 -3.29
CA ASP A 76 20.35 -2.40 -3.23
C ASP A 76 19.76 -1.51 -4.32
N ASP A 77 19.49 -2.05 -5.52
CA ASP A 77 18.93 -1.33 -6.66
C ASP A 77 17.44 -1.61 -6.89
N ALA A 78 16.78 -2.32 -5.97
CA ALA A 78 15.37 -2.62 -6.10
C ALA A 78 14.54 -1.34 -6.09
N ARG A 79 13.61 -1.27 -7.04
CA ARG A 79 12.66 -0.17 -7.12
C ARG A 79 11.28 -0.66 -6.75
N PRO A 80 10.56 0.09 -5.93
CA PRO A 80 9.19 -0.28 -5.62
C PRO A 80 8.34 -0.24 -6.89
N ILE A 81 7.46 -1.23 -7.01
CA ILE A 81 6.40 -1.23 -8.01
C ILE A 81 5.10 -0.87 -7.31
N LEU A 82 4.49 0.19 -7.79
CA LEU A 82 3.27 0.76 -7.25
C LEU A 82 2.06 0.23 -8.02
N PHE A 83 0.98 -0.04 -7.30
CA PHE A 83 -0.30 -0.48 -7.86
C PHE A 83 -1.43 0.42 -7.37
N ARG A 84 -2.43 0.64 -8.24
CA ARG A 84 -3.79 0.91 -7.78
C ARG A 84 -4.40 -0.39 -7.28
N PHE A 85 -5.21 -0.31 -6.24
CA PHE A 85 -5.90 -1.50 -5.75
C PHE A 85 -7.34 -1.20 -5.37
N ASP A 86 -8.15 -2.26 -5.40
CA ASP A 86 -9.49 -2.30 -4.82
C ASP A 86 -9.57 -3.46 -3.85
N HIS A 87 -10.06 -3.18 -2.63
CA HIS A 87 -10.29 -4.20 -1.61
C HIS A 87 -11.78 -4.20 -1.25
N SER A 88 -12.52 -5.07 -1.86
CA SER A 88 -13.97 -5.19 -1.69
C SER A 88 -14.45 -6.63 -1.86
N GLY A 89 -15.54 -6.99 -1.18
CA GLY A 89 -16.18 -8.30 -1.32
C GLY A 89 -15.25 -9.50 -1.02
N GLY A 90 -14.29 -9.34 -0.10
CA GLY A 90 -13.32 -10.39 0.22
C GLY A 90 -12.26 -10.62 -0.88
N LYS A 91 -12.09 -9.66 -1.76
CA LYS A 91 -11.12 -9.70 -2.85
C LYS A 91 -10.20 -8.49 -2.80
N LEU A 92 -8.94 -8.69 -3.19
CA LEU A 92 -7.96 -7.65 -3.41
C LEU A 92 -7.56 -7.67 -4.90
N THR A 93 -7.91 -6.63 -5.64
CA THR A 93 -7.56 -6.48 -7.05
C THR A 93 -6.45 -5.46 -7.19
N LEU A 94 -5.34 -5.84 -7.81
CA LEU A 94 -4.22 -4.97 -8.16
C LEU A 94 -4.32 -4.60 -9.64
N SER A 95 -3.98 -3.34 -9.97
CA SER A 95 -3.99 -2.84 -11.34
C SER A 95 -2.97 -1.72 -11.54
N GLU A 96 -2.69 -1.40 -12.79
CA GLU A 96 -1.82 -0.29 -13.20
C GLU A 96 -0.43 -0.32 -12.53
N PRO A 97 0.34 -1.43 -12.68
CA PRO A 97 1.66 -1.52 -12.08
C PRO A 97 2.62 -0.48 -12.67
N ARG A 98 3.29 0.26 -11.80
CA ARG A 98 4.27 1.29 -12.18
C ARG A 98 5.54 1.14 -11.36
N GLU A 99 6.67 1.06 -12.02
CA GLU A 99 7.99 1.12 -11.38
C GLU A 99 8.31 2.56 -11.01
N SER A 100 8.62 2.80 -9.74
CA SER A 100 8.83 4.15 -9.22
C SER A 100 10.25 4.65 -9.51
N TYR A 101 10.35 5.84 -10.10
CA TYR A 101 11.60 6.52 -10.41
C TYR A 101 11.62 7.91 -9.80
N GLN A 102 12.48 8.11 -8.83
CA GLN A 102 12.55 9.34 -8.03
C GLN A 102 12.71 10.62 -8.87
N TYR A 103 13.46 10.55 -9.99
CA TYR A 103 13.83 11.74 -10.76
C TYR A 103 13.19 11.85 -12.14
N THR A 104 12.66 10.75 -12.68
CA THR A 104 12.17 10.71 -14.07
C THR A 104 10.68 10.42 -14.20
N GLY A 105 10.00 10.28 -13.05
CA GLY A 105 8.60 9.87 -12.98
C GLY A 105 8.42 8.36 -13.16
N ASP A 106 7.29 7.85 -12.69
CA ASP A 106 6.97 6.43 -12.71
C ASP A 106 6.77 5.91 -14.14
N LYS A 107 7.19 4.67 -14.38
CA LYS A 107 7.06 3.99 -15.68
C LYS A 107 6.13 2.81 -15.57
N ASP A 108 5.25 2.64 -16.55
CA ASP A 108 4.36 1.50 -16.63
C ASP A 108 5.17 0.19 -16.72
N VAL A 109 4.74 -0.83 -15.98
CA VAL A 109 5.33 -2.17 -16.02
C VAL A 109 4.53 -2.98 -17.04
N GLU A 110 5.19 -3.37 -18.14
CA GLU A 110 4.61 -4.20 -19.19
C GLU A 110 5.09 -5.66 -19.10
N ASP A 111 6.29 -5.89 -18.55
CA ASP A 111 6.85 -7.23 -18.40
C ASP A 111 6.42 -7.84 -17.05
N ILE A 112 5.57 -8.86 -17.15
CA ILE A 112 5.06 -9.60 -15.99
C ILE A 112 6.15 -10.28 -15.17
N LYS A 113 7.30 -10.60 -15.76
CA LYS A 113 8.43 -11.22 -15.06
C LYS A 113 8.93 -10.36 -13.89
N LYS A 114 8.77 -9.05 -13.98
CA LYS A 114 9.09 -8.12 -12.90
C LYS A 114 8.17 -8.28 -11.68
N LEU A 115 6.96 -8.81 -11.87
CA LEU A 115 5.94 -8.98 -10.82
C LEU A 115 6.00 -10.35 -10.16
N GLN A 116 6.49 -11.37 -10.89
CA GLN A 116 6.52 -12.75 -10.43
C GLN A 116 7.26 -12.96 -9.09
N PRO A 117 8.39 -12.29 -8.81
CA PRO A 117 9.05 -12.41 -7.50
C PRO A 117 8.17 -12.01 -6.32
N PHE A 118 7.17 -11.18 -6.56
CA PHE A 118 6.21 -10.71 -5.55
C PHE A 118 4.96 -11.60 -5.46
N GLY A 119 4.89 -12.70 -6.22
CA GLY A 119 3.73 -13.60 -6.27
C GLY A 119 2.59 -13.10 -7.17
N ILE A 120 2.87 -12.12 -8.06
CA ILE A 120 1.90 -11.52 -8.97
C ILE A 120 2.19 -12.03 -10.39
N ASN A 121 1.17 -12.62 -11.04
CA ASN A 121 1.32 -13.28 -12.34
C ASN A 121 0.57 -12.58 -13.49
N GLN A 122 -0.11 -11.48 -13.20
CA GLN A 122 -0.84 -10.70 -14.21
C GLN A 122 -0.67 -9.21 -13.94
N LEU A 123 -0.72 -8.37 -15.00
CA LEU A 123 -0.68 -6.90 -14.87
C LEU A 123 -1.92 -6.36 -14.12
N LYS A 124 -3.04 -7.06 -14.22
CA LYS A 124 -4.21 -6.87 -13.39
C LYS A 124 -4.56 -8.21 -12.77
N GLU A 125 -4.38 -8.34 -11.47
CA GLU A 125 -4.59 -9.59 -10.75
C GLU A 125 -5.57 -9.41 -9.59
N THR A 126 -6.42 -10.41 -9.40
CA THR A 126 -7.40 -10.44 -8.32
C THR A 126 -7.12 -11.62 -7.41
N PHE A 127 -6.90 -11.34 -6.14
CA PHE A 127 -6.72 -12.31 -5.09
C PHE A 127 -8.00 -12.45 -4.26
N THR A 128 -8.29 -13.67 -3.83
CA THR A 128 -9.23 -13.89 -2.72
C THR A 128 -8.50 -13.65 -1.41
N VAL A 129 -9.07 -12.85 -0.52
CA VAL A 129 -8.55 -12.61 0.83
C VAL A 129 -9.07 -13.72 1.74
N GLU A 130 -8.22 -14.72 2.02
CA GLU A 130 -8.59 -15.85 2.87
C GLU A 130 -8.53 -15.49 4.36
N THR A 131 -7.54 -14.68 4.72
CA THR A 131 -7.33 -14.19 6.09
C THR A 131 -6.76 -12.79 6.04
N LEU A 132 -7.31 -11.91 6.85
CA LEU A 132 -6.77 -10.59 7.12
C LEU A 132 -7.02 -10.25 8.59
N ASN A 133 -5.96 -10.15 9.35
CA ASN A 133 -6.00 -9.77 10.77
C ASN A 133 -4.77 -8.91 11.12
N SER A 134 -4.58 -8.61 12.39
CA SER A 134 -3.47 -7.75 12.86
C SER A 134 -2.07 -8.32 12.59
N SER A 135 -1.94 -9.61 12.31
CA SER A 135 -0.64 -10.29 12.21
C SER A 135 -0.43 -11.03 10.90
N HIS A 136 -1.51 -11.46 10.23
CA HIS A 136 -1.43 -12.31 9.05
C HIS A 136 -2.35 -11.82 7.93
N LEU A 137 -1.85 -11.95 6.72
CA LEU A 137 -2.61 -11.78 5.48
C LEU A 137 -2.36 -13.01 4.61
N TYR A 138 -3.43 -13.72 4.22
CA TYR A 138 -3.37 -14.83 3.28
C TYR A 138 -4.21 -14.49 2.06
N LEU A 139 -3.55 -14.54 0.91
CA LEU A 139 -4.16 -14.25 -0.38
C LEU A 139 -4.07 -15.48 -1.28
N SER A 140 -5.07 -15.75 -2.09
CA SER A 140 -5.02 -16.83 -3.08
C SER A 140 -5.54 -16.41 -4.44
N THR A 141 -4.95 -17.04 -5.45
CA THR A 141 -5.45 -17.13 -6.83
C THR A 141 -5.83 -18.59 -7.10
N PRO A 142 -6.37 -18.96 -8.27
CA PRO A 142 -6.59 -20.37 -8.59
C PRO A 142 -5.32 -21.23 -8.58
N THR A 143 -4.12 -20.65 -8.69
CA THR A 143 -2.85 -21.37 -8.82
C THR A 143 -1.91 -21.19 -7.66
N LEU A 144 -1.99 -20.09 -6.92
CA LEU A 144 -1.07 -19.72 -5.86
C LEU A 144 -1.80 -19.36 -4.57
N ARG A 145 -1.13 -19.61 -3.45
CA ARG A 145 -1.46 -19.03 -2.16
C ARG A 145 -0.25 -18.29 -1.61
N LEU A 146 -0.45 -17.04 -1.24
CA LEU A 146 0.56 -16.16 -0.67
C LEU A 146 0.32 -16.01 0.82
N SER A 147 1.36 -16.17 1.63
CA SER A 147 1.30 -16.01 3.07
C SER A 147 2.20 -14.87 3.51
N PHE A 148 1.60 -13.92 4.23
CA PHE A 148 2.30 -12.76 4.75
C PHE A 148 2.18 -12.69 6.26
N THR A 149 3.22 -12.13 6.87
CA THR A 149 3.20 -11.67 8.26
C THR A 149 3.31 -10.16 8.32
N ARG A 150 2.66 -9.55 9.28
CA ARG A 150 2.80 -8.11 9.51
C ARG A 150 4.21 -7.82 10.05
N PHE A 151 4.82 -6.78 9.51
CA PHE A 151 6.16 -6.33 9.92
C PHE A 151 6.06 -5.13 10.88
#